data_adc1badc3a572ac16adf7059a4c6ce4a
#
_entry.id   adc1badc3a572ac16adf7059a4c6ce4a
#
_cell.length_a   1.000
_cell.length_b   1.000
_cell.length_c   1.000
_cell.angle_alpha   90.00
_cell.angle_beta   90.00
_cell.angle_gamma   90.00
#
_symmetry.space_group_name_H-M   'P 1'
#
loop_
_entity.id
_entity.type
_entity.pdbx_description
1 polymer ?
#
loop_
_entity_poly.entity_id
_entity_poly.type
_entity_poly.pdbx_seq_one_letter_code
_entity_poly.pdbx_strand_id
1 'polypeptide(L)'
;SPSLNVILGDNGSGKTSLLEAIYFIGSGGRSFRGGRLSRLVRDGASAATLYAEVEVGEKSLRLGVRRNPGGIDAIKLNGETPRALSEVAGLLPVLALHPTSVELVFGASALRRRFMDWGMFHVEHEFMPVWRTASAALKQRNALLRTGRPNPRELGFWDQQLAQTSDRIEGLRRSYLQALQSGLDTVLSHLAPELKIRVQLQTGLQK
;
A
#
# COMPACT_ATOMS: atom_id res chain seq x y z
N SER A 1 1.35 -24.46 1.46
CA SER A 1 1.18 -24.55 2.92
C SER A 1 0.59 -23.26 3.46
N PRO A 2 -0.35 -23.28 4.39
CA PRO A 2 -0.91 -22.07 4.98
C PRO A 2 0.06 -21.35 5.93
N SER A 3 1.17 -21.98 6.37
CA SER A 3 2.07 -21.42 7.37
C SER A 3 3.42 -21.01 6.80
N LEU A 4 4.12 -21.88 6.13
CA LEU A 4 5.47 -21.62 5.60
C LEU A 4 5.65 -22.26 4.24
N ASN A 5 6.12 -21.47 3.26
CA ASN A 5 6.51 -21.96 1.95
C ASN A 5 7.95 -21.53 1.66
N VAL A 6 8.82 -22.46 1.34
CA VAL A 6 10.23 -22.21 1.03
C VAL A 6 10.48 -22.43 -0.44
N ILE A 7 11.05 -21.42 -1.12
CA ILE A 7 11.36 -21.46 -2.54
C ILE A 7 12.87 -21.60 -2.71
N LEU A 8 13.31 -22.76 -3.21
CA LEU A 8 14.72 -23.11 -3.43
C LEU A 8 15.04 -23.16 -4.93
N GLY A 9 16.30 -22.94 -5.27
CA GLY A 9 16.82 -23.02 -6.64
C GLY A 9 18.07 -22.17 -6.83
N ASP A 10 18.74 -22.33 -7.98
CA ASP A 10 19.96 -21.60 -8.32
C ASP A 10 19.73 -20.09 -8.57
N ASN A 11 20.82 -19.34 -8.60
CA ASN A 11 20.73 -17.92 -8.96
C ASN A 11 20.20 -17.78 -10.40
N GLY A 12 19.26 -16.86 -10.59
CA GLY A 12 18.59 -16.68 -11.90
C GLY A 12 17.40 -17.62 -12.16
N SER A 13 17.09 -18.59 -11.28
CA SER A 13 15.96 -19.54 -11.48
C SER A 13 14.56 -18.93 -11.37
N GLY A 14 14.44 -17.62 -11.11
CA GLY A 14 13.14 -16.95 -11.07
C GLY A 14 12.50 -16.84 -9.69
N LYS A 15 13.15 -17.26 -8.59
CA LYS A 15 12.61 -17.17 -7.21
C LYS A 15 12.07 -15.81 -6.87
N THR A 16 12.88 -14.78 -7.10
CA THR A 16 12.47 -13.41 -6.80
C THR A 16 11.39 -12.90 -7.77
N SER A 17 11.35 -13.40 -9.00
CA SER A 17 10.29 -13.05 -9.96
C SER A 17 8.94 -13.63 -9.53
N LEU A 18 8.92 -14.82 -8.93
CA LEU A 18 7.72 -15.42 -8.36
C LEU A 18 7.21 -14.59 -7.15
N LEU A 19 8.10 -14.22 -6.22
CA LEU A 19 7.75 -13.35 -5.10
C LEU A 19 7.25 -11.97 -5.57
N GLU A 20 7.88 -11.42 -6.60
CA GLU A 20 7.47 -10.17 -7.23
C GLU A 20 6.08 -10.28 -7.84
N ALA A 21 5.76 -11.41 -8.49
CA ALA A 21 4.43 -11.65 -9.07
C ALA A 21 3.35 -11.72 -7.98
N ILE A 22 3.60 -12.42 -6.87
CA ILE A 22 2.69 -12.50 -5.72
C ILE A 22 2.46 -11.11 -5.14
N TYR A 23 3.54 -10.37 -4.89
CA TYR A 23 3.45 -9.01 -4.37
C TYR A 23 2.71 -8.06 -5.34
N PHE A 24 2.98 -8.18 -6.63
CA PHE A 24 2.34 -7.37 -7.67
C PHE A 24 0.83 -7.55 -7.67
N ILE A 25 0.35 -8.78 -7.55
CA ILE A 25 -1.07 -9.09 -7.44
C ILE A 25 -1.66 -8.47 -6.16
N GLY A 26 -1.10 -8.78 -4.99
CA GLY A 26 -1.65 -8.33 -3.71
C GLY A 26 -1.50 -6.83 -3.43
N SER A 27 -0.53 -6.16 -4.06
CA SER A 27 -0.33 -4.72 -3.92
C SER A 27 -1.14 -3.85 -4.89
N GLY A 28 -1.97 -4.47 -5.74
CA GLY A 28 -2.69 -3.76 -6.80
C GLY A 28 -1.75 -3.23 -7.89
N GLY A 29 -0.73 -3.99 -8.26
CA GLY A 29 0.12 -3.69 -9.41
C GLY A 29 1.40 -2.92 -9.11
N ARG A 30 1.91 -2.98 -7.88
CA ARG A 30 3.18 -2.35 -7.47
C ARG A 30 4.32 -3.36 -7.42
N SER A 31 5.56 -2.88 -7.49
CA SER A 31 6.77 -3.66 -7.27
C SER A 31 7.37 -3.35 -5.91
N PHE A 32 7.87 -4.36 -5.19
CA PHE A 32 8.60 -4.14 -3.94
C PHE A 32 10.08 -3.77 -4.20
N ARG A 33 10.61 -4.09 -5.37
CA ARG A 33 12.01 -3.77 -5.71
C ARG A 33 12.25 -2.29 -6.01
N GLY A 34 11.18 -1.52 -6.24
CA GLY A 34 11.30 -0.16 -6.75
C GLY A 34 12.03 -0.17 -8.11
N GLY A 35 11.55 0.44 -9.11
CA GLY A 35 12.18 0.44 -10.43
C GLY A 35 11.21 0.09 -11.55
N ARG A 36 11.74 -0.14 -12.73
CA ARG A 36 10.90 -0.40 -13.91
C ARG A 36 10.22 -1.76 -13.77
N LEU A 37 8.92 -1.75 -13.58
CA LEU A 37 8.04 -2.92 -13.59
C LEU A 37 8.11 -3.72 -14.91
N SER A 38 8.82 -3.22 -15.93
CA SER A 38 9.09 -3.92 -17.18
C SER A 38 9.81 -5.28 -16.97
N ARG A 39 10.52 -5.46 -15.85
CA ARG A 39 11.20 -6.71 -15.50
C ARG A 39 10.26 -7.88 -15.19
N LEU A 40 8.96 -7.64 -14.98
CA LEU A 40 7.96 -8.70 -14.88
C LEU A 40 7.58 -9.28 -16.26
N VAL A 41 7.85 -8.56 -17.33
CA VAL A 41 7.66 -9.07 -18.69
C VAL A 41 8.99 -9.67 -19.14
N ARG A 42 8.95 -10.93 -19.58
CA ARG A 42 10.13 -11.63 -20.10
C ARG A 42 10.69 -10.86 -21.30
N ASP A 43 12.00 -10.79 -21.42
CA ASP A 43 12.66 -10.18 -22.57
C ASP A 43 12.18 -10.83 -23.87
N GLY A 44 11.79 -9.99 -24.83
CA GLY A 44 11.22 -10.42 -26.11
C GLY A 44 9.70 -10.74 -26.06
N ALA A 45 9.06 -10.75 -24.88
CA ALA A 45 7.63 -10.93 -24.79
C ALA A 45 6.88 -9.58 -24.79
N SER A 46 5.69 -9.55 -25.38
CA SER A 46 4.83 -8.36 -25.42
C SER A 46 4.11 -8.09 -24.09
N ALA A 47 3.88 -9.12 -23.29
CA ALA A 47 3.18 -9.01 -22.01
C ALA A 47 3.52 -10.18 -21.08
N ALA A 48 3.25 -9.98 -19.79
CA ALA A 48 3.16 -11.02 -18.78
C ALA A 48 1.71 -11.15 -18.31
N THR A 49 1.26 -12.38 -18.07
CA THR A 49 -0.04 -12.66 -17.48
C THR A 49 0.18 -13.39 -16.16
N LEU A 50 -0.45 -12.88 -15.12
CA LEU A 50 -0.45 -13.46 -13.79
C LEU A 50 -1.88 -13.93 -13.49
N TYR A 51 -1.99 -15.12 -12.94
CA TYR A 51 -3.27 -15.67 -12.48
C TYR A 51 -3.08 -16.19 -11.06
N ALA A 52 -4.06 -15.92 -10.21
CA ALA A 52 -4.11 -16.45 -8.85
C ALA A 52 -5.53 -16.81 -8.47
N GLU A 53 -5.67 -17.88 -7.71
CA GLU A 53 -6.88 -18.19 -6.94
C GLU A 53 -6.60 -17.80 -5.48
N VAL A 54 -7.49 -17.00 -4.93
CA VAL A 54 -7.36 -16.45 -3.57
C VAL A 54 -8.57 -16.89 -2.76
N GLU A 55 -8.33 -17.58 -1.67
CA GLU A 55 -9.36 -17.95 -0.71
C GLU A 55 -9.55 -16.84 0.31
N VAL A 56 -10.76 -16.30 0.42
CA VAL A 56 -11.15 -15.27 1.37
C VAL A 56 -12.36 -15.77 2.16
N GLY A 57 -12.13 -16.29 3.37
CA GLY A 57 -13.15 -17.03 4.11
C GLY A 57 -13.57 -18.28 3.35
N GLU A 58 -14.86 -18.43 3.08
CA GLU A 58 -15.42 -19.55 2.32
C GLU A 58 -15.48 -19.31 0.81
N LYS A 59 -15.02 -18.16 0.33
CA LYS A 59 -15.09 -17.79 -1.08
C LYS A 59 -13.74 -17.97 -1.77
N SER A 60 -13.74 -18.58 -2.94
CA SER A 60 -12.61 -18.61 -3.86
C SER A 60 -12.78 -17.52 -4.92
N LEU A 61 -11.77 -16.67 -5.06
CA LEU A 61 -11.75 -15.56 -6.00
C LEU A 61 -10.65 -15.79 -7.04
N ARG A 62 -10.98 -15.59 -8.31
CA ARG A 62 -10.05 -15.71 -9.43
C ARG A 62 -9.57 -14.34 -9.83
N LEU A 63 -8.27 -14.15 -9.79
CA LEU A 63 -7.64 -12.88 -10.10
C LEU A 63 -6.67 -13.06 -11.27
N GLY A 64 -6.91 -12.32 -12.35
CA GLY A 64 -6.06 -12.27 -13.53
C GLY A 64 -5.51 -10.86 -13.74
N VAL A 65 -4.20 -10.73 -13.97
CA VAL A 65 -3.58 -9.45 -14.30
C VAL A 65 -2.71 -9.65 -15.52
N ARG A 66 -2.94 -8.84 -16.55
CA ARG A 66 -2.08 -8.75 -17.73
C ARG A 66 -1.34 -7.41 -17.71
N ARG A 67 -0.04 -7.49 -17.93
CA ARG A 67 0.83 -6.34 -17.96
C ARG A 67 1.71 -6.36 -19.20
N ASN A 68 1.80 -5.22 -19.88
CA ASN A 68 2.81 -4.94 -20.91
C ASN A 68 3.94 -4.06 -20.33
N PRO A 69 5.04 -3.79 -21.07
CA PRO A 69 6.12 -2.94 -20.60
C PRO A 69 5.68 -1.51 -20.21
N GLY A 70 4.62 -1.00 -20.80
CA GLY A 70 4.08 0.34 -20.55
C GLY A 70 3.17 0.44 -19.31
N GLY A 71 2.59 -0.68 -18.86
CA GLY A 71 1.68 -0.66 -17.72
C GLY A 71 0.81 -1.89 -17.57
N ILE A 72 -0.20 -1.77 -16.71
CA ILE A 72 -1.25 -2.78 -16.58
C ILE A 72 -2.18 -2.62 -17.79
N ASP A 73 -2.34 -3.72 -18.53
CA ASP A 73 -3.17 -3.80 -19.73
C ASP A 73 -4.60 -4.25 -19.39
N ALA A 74 -4.73 -5.24 -18.51
CA ALA A 74 -6.00 -5.73 -18.03
C ALA A 74 -5.93 -6.27 -16.60
N ILE A 75 -7.00 -6.08 -15.84
CA ILE A 75 -7.24 -6.76 -14.56
C ILE A 75 -8.63 -7.37 -14.61
N LYS A 76 -8.75 -8.61 -14.12
CA LYS A 76 -9.99 -9.34 -13.99
C LYS A 76 -10.12 -9.94 -12.59
N LEU A 77 -11.24 -9.71 -11.96
CA LEU A 77 -11.66 -10.36 -10.72
C LEU A 77 -12.93 -11.17 -11.02
N ASN A 78 -12.85 -12.49 -10.89
CA ASN A 78 -13.92 -13.42 -11.28
C ASN A 78 -14.44 -13.21 -12.72
N GLY A 79 -13.55 -12.83 -13.64
CA GLY A 79 -13.88 -12.57 -15.04
C GLY A 79 -14.34 -11.13 -15.33
N GLU A 80 -14.67 -10.33 -14.32
CA GLU A 80 -15.10 -8.95 -14.45
C GLU A 80 -13.94 -7.95 -14.25
N THR A 81 -14.08 -6.76 -14.83
CA THR A 81 -13.10 -5.69 -14.60
C THR A 81 -13.45 -4.97 -13.30
N PRO A 82 -12.57 -4.95 -12.28
CA PRO A 82 -12.82 -4.27 -11.02
C PRO A 82 -12.90 -2.75 -11.23
N ARG A 83 -13.70 -2.07 -10.42
CA ARG A 83 -13.87 -0.60 -10.49
C ARG A 83 -12.60 0.16 -10.12
N ALA A 84 -11.78 -0.43 -9.25
CA ALA A 84 -10.53 0.17 -8.79
C ALA A 84 -9.51 -0.91 -8.41
N LEU A 85 -8.22 -0.61 -8.57
CA LEU A 85 -7.12 -1.47 -8.12
C LEU A 85 -7.15 -1.74 -6.60
N SER A 86 -7.74 -0.83 -5.82
CA SER A 86 -7.92 -1.00 -4.39
C SER A 86 -8.83 -2.16 -4.01
N GLU A 87 -9.79 -2.55 -4.86
CA GLU A 87 -10.61 -3.73 -4.63
C GLU A 87 -9.75 -5.00 -4.63
N VAL A 88 -8.85 -5.10 -5.59
CA VAL A 88 -7.91 -6.23 -5.70
C VAL A 88 -6.91 -6.23 -4.54
N ALA A 89 -6.31 -5.07 -4.25
CA ALA A 89 -5.33 -4.94 -3.16
C ALA A 89 -5.94 -5.25 -1.78
N GLY A 90 -7.23 -4.99 -1.58
CA GLY A 90 -7.93 -5.30 -0.33
C GLY A 90 -8.15 -6.80 -0.09
N LEU A 91 -8.15 -7.61 -1.15
CA LEU A 91 -8.42 -9.05 -1.05
C LEU A 91 -7.21 -9.87 -0.59
N LEU A 92 -6.01 -9.43 -0.93
CA LEU A 92 -4.77 -10.14 -0.65
C LEU A 92 -3.75 -9.18 -0.01
N PRO A 93 -3.78 -9.01 1.33
CA PRO A 93 -2.79 -8.20 2.02
C PRO A 93 -1.42 -8.88 1.96
N VAL A 94 -0.48 -8.28 1.25
CA VAL A 94 0.90 -8.79 1.07
C VAL A 94 1.90 -7.78 1.59
N LEU A 95 2.79 -8.24 2.45
CA LEU A 95 3.95 -7.49 2.92
C LEU A 95 5.23 -8.17 2.44
N ALA A 96 6.10 -7.43 1.77
CA ALA A 96 7.41 -7.93 1.36
C ALA A 96 8.49 -7.43 2.33
N LEU A 97 9.26 -8.37 2.88
CA LEU A 97 10.47 -8.08 3.64
C LEU A 97 11.70 -8.37 2.78
N HIS A 98 12.56 -7.38 2.62
CA HIS A 98 13.79 -7.50 1.84
C HIS A 98 14.89 -6.63 2.47
N PRO A 99 16.17 -6.76 2.08
CA PRO A 99 17.28 -6.06 2.73
C PRO A 99 17.09 -4.54 2.85
N THR A 100 16.44 -3.89 1.87
CA THR A 100 16.18 -2.44 1.94
C THR A 100 14.99 -2.07 2.83
N SER A 101 14.25 -3.05 3.41
CA SER A 101 13.15 -2.76 4.36
C SER A 101 13.65 -2.05 5.62
N VAL A 102 14.95 -2.10 5.92
CA VAL A 102 15.61 -1.32 6.97
C VAL A 102 15.41 0.20 6.79
N GLU A 103 15.16 0.66 5.57
CA GLU A 103 14.82 2.06 5.27
C GLU A 103 13.50 2.51 5.93
N LEU A 104 12.65 1.58 6.36
CA LEU A 104 11.46 1.93 7.15
C LEU A 104 11.87 2.62 8.46
N VAL A 105 12.99 2.21 9.06
CA VAL A 105 13.52 2.77 10.32
C VAL A 105 14.38 4.00 10.04
N PHE A 106 15.39 3.88 9.17
CA PHE A 106 16.40 4.90 8.96
C PHE A 106 16.12 5.84 7.78
N GLY A 107 15.20 5.48 6.91
CA GLY A 107 14.88 6.22 5.70
C GLY A 107 13.90 7.38 5.91
N ALA A 108 13.45 7.95 4.80
CA ALA A 108 12.58 9.11 4.78
C ALA A 108 11.21 8.84 5.44
N SER A 109 10.63 9.87 6.08
CA SER A 109 9.31 9.79 6.72
C SER A 109 8.18 9.37 5.76
N ALA A 110 8.35 9.59 4.46
CA ALA A 110 7.40 9.15 3.44
C ALA A 110 7.24 7.62 3.38
N LEU A 111 8.28 6.85 3.70
CA LEU A 111 8.21 5.39 3.76
C LEU A 111 7.36 4.94 4.94
N ARG A 112 7.56 5.55 6.11
CA ARG A 112 6.77 5.27 7.32
C ARG A 112 5.30 5.63 7.12
N ARG A 113 5.00 6.77 6.49
CA ARG A 113 3.62 7.13 6.14
C ARG A 113 2.97 6.12 5.21
N ARG A 114 3.66 5.67 4.16
CA ARG A 114 3.15 4.65 3.24
C ARG A 114 2.90 3.31 3.91
N PHE A 115 3.76 2.91 4.85
CA PHE A 115 3.57 1.70 5.63
C PHE A 115 2.32 1.80 6.51
N MET A 116 2.13 2.93 7.21
CA MET A 116 0.91 3.18 7.99
C MET A 116 -0.34 3.21 7.13
N ASP A 117 -0.30 3.94 6.01
CA ASP A 117 -1.43 4.04 5.09
C ASP A 117 -1.79 2.66 4.50
N TRP A 118 -0.79 1.82 4.23
CA TRP A 118 -1.00 0.42 3.82
C TRP A 118 -1.68 -0.39 4.91
N GLY A 119 -1.21 -0.32 6.15
CA GLY A 119 -1.82 -1.05 7.27
C GLY A 119 -3.27 -0.61 7.53
N MET A 120 -3.51 0.70 7.61
CA MET A 120 -4.85 1.25 7.77
C MET A 120 -5.79 0.88 6.61
N PHE A 121 -5.29 0.83 5.38
CA PHE A 121 -6.07 0.40 4.22
C PHE A 121 -6.67 -1.00 4.39
N HIS A 122 -5.96 -1.92 5.07
CA HIS A 122 -6.40 -3.29 5.27
C HIS A 122 -7.28 -3.51 6.51
N VAL A 123 -7.17 -2.65 7.53
CA VAL A 123 -7.87 -2.85 8.80
C VAL A 123 -8.95 -1.80 9.10
N GLU A 124 -8.87 -0.61 8.48
CA GLU A 124 -9.79 0.51 8.74
C GLU A 124 -10.68 0.80 7.54
N HIS A 125 -11.91 0.33 7.56
CA HIS A 125 -12.84 0.50 6.43
C HIS A 125 -13.10 1.97 6.08
N GLU A 126 -13.07 2.88 7.07
CA GLU A 126 -13.28 4.31 6.86
C GLU A 126 -12.07 5.03 6.27
N PHE A 127 -10.88 4.44 6.33
CA PHE A 127 -9.65 5.12 5.91
C PHE A 127 -9.68 5.54 4.44
N MET A 128 -10.00 4.63 3.54
CA MET A 128 -9.97 4.93 2.09
C MET A 128 -10.95 6.00 1.63
N PRO A 129 -12.23 6.01 2.07
CA PRO A 129 -13.14 7.11 1.76
C PRO A 129 -12.61 8.47 2.22
N VAL A 130 -12.16 8.58 3.47
CA VAL A 130 -11.64 9.83 4.05
C VAL A 130 -10.35 10.25 3.34
N TRP A 131 -9.45 9.33 3.07
CA TRP A 131 -8.19 9.59 2.35
C TRP A 131 -8.43 10.11 0.93
N ARG A 132 -9.40 9.54 0.20
CA ARG A 132 -9.77 10.02 -1.14
C ARG A 132 -10.30 11.44 -1.09
N THR A 133 -11.14 11.76 -0.12
CA THR A 133 -11.69 13.13 0.08
C THR A 133 -10.56 14.11 0.40
N ALA A 134 -9.65 13.76 1.33
CA ALA A 134 -8.50 14.59 1.66
C ALA A 134 -7.57 14.82 0.45
N SER A 135 -7.30 13.77 -0.32
CA SER A 135 -6.46 13.84 -1.52
C SER A 135 -7.09 14.72 -2.62
N ALA A 136 -8.41 14.63 -2.79
CA ALA A 136 -9.15 15.49 -3.73
C ALA A 136 -9.13 16.95 -3.27
N ALA A 137 -9.39 17.21 -1.99
CA ALA A 137 -9.35 18.56 -1.41
C ALA A 137 -7.95 19.19 -1.57
N LEU A 138 -6.90 18.45 -1.26
CA LEU A 138 -5.52 18.92 -1.44
C LEU A 138 -5.18 19.23 -2.89
N LYS A 139 -5.63 18.39 -3.84
CA LYS A 139 -5.44 18.61 -5.27
C LYS A 139 -6.13 19.89 -5.75
N GLN A 140 -7.39 20.11 -5.35
CA GLN A 140 -8.15 21.30 -5.71
C GLN A 140 -7.54 22.55 -5.10
N ARG A 141 -7.24 22.52 -3.79
CA ARG A 141 -6.55 23.61 -3.11
C ARG A 141 -5.25 24.00 -3.82
N ASN A 142 -4.40 23.03 -4.14
CA ASN A 142 -3.14 23.30 -4.83
C ASN A 142 -3.34 23.83 -6.25
N ALA A 143 -4.40 23.40 -6.94
CA ALA A 143 -4.75 23.95 -8.25
C ALA A 143 -5.14 25.43 -8.15
N LEU A 144 -6.00 25.79 -7.18
CA LEU A 144 -6.39 27.19 -6.92
C LEU A 144 -5.18 28.06 -6.58
N LEU A 145 -4.28 27.61 -5.72
CA LEU A 145 -3.08 28.37 -5.36
C LEU A 145 -2.15 28.64 -6.56
N ARG A 146 -2.08 27.71 -7.51
CA ARG A 146 -1.28 27.88 -8.74
C ARG A 146 -1.82 28.96 -9.68
N THR A 147 -3.06 29.39 -9.54
CA THR A 147 -3.63 30.48 -10.36
C THR A 147 -3.02 31.85 -10.04
N GLY A 148 -2.29 31.96 -8.93
CA GLY A 148 -1.71 33.21 -8.44
C GLY A 148 -2.70 34.19 -7.83
N ARG A 149 -4.00 34.01 -8.05
CA ARG A 149 -5.10 34.82 -7.48
C ARG A 149 -6.28 33.92 -7.10
N PRO A 150 -6.13 33.09 -6.06
CA PRO A 150 -7.19 32.17 -5.66
C PRO A 150 -8.40 32.94 -5.14
N ASN A 151 -9.62 32.47 -5.47
CA ASN A 151 -10.84 32.96 -4.86
C ASN A 151 -10.85 32.59 -3.36
N PRO A 152 -10.94 33.56 -2.42
CA PRO A 152 -10.85 33.28 -0.99
C PRO A 152 -11.98 32.35 -0.48
N ARG A 153 -13.19 32.42 -1.05
CA ARG A 153 -14.31 31.54 -0.66
C ARG A 153 -14.07 30.10 -1.06
N GLU A 154 -13.60 29.88 -2.29
CA GLU A 154 -13.27 28.54 -2.79
C GLU A 154 -12.08 27.95 -2.03
N LEU A 155 -11.06 28.75 -1.77
CA LEU A 155 -9.90 28.33 -0.98
C LEU A 155 -10.31 27.94 0.43
N GLY A 156 -11.14 28.76 1.10
CA GLY A 156 -11.68 28.50 2.44
C GLY A 156 -12.49 27.20 2.50
N PHE A 157 -13.28 26.90 1.47
CA PHE A 157 -14.01 25.64 1.39
C PHE A 157 -13.05 24.43 1.37
N TRP A 158 -12.03 24.47 0.52
CA TRP A 158 -11.07 23.37 0.43
C TRP A 158 -10.17 23.25 1.66
N ASP A 159 -9.81 24.38 2.30
CA ASP A 159 -9.08 24.40 3.57
C ASP A 159 -9.89 23.74 4.68
N GLN A 160 -11.18 24.02 4.78
CA GLN A 160 -12.08 23.39 5.75
C GLN A 160 -12.22 21.89 5.50
N GLN A 161 -12.43 21.49 4.25
CA GLN A 161 -12.50 20.05 3.88
C GLN A 161 -11.21 19.31 4.21
N LEU A 162 -10.07 19.94 3.93
CA LEU A 162 -8.76 19.35 4.22
C LEU A 162 -8.53 19.24 5.74
N ALA A 163 -8.88 20.26 6.52
CA ALA A 163 -8.77 20.23 7.98
C ALA A 163 -9.61 19.09 8.58
N GLN A 164 -10.90 19.01 8.26
CA GLN A 164 -11.80 17.98 8.77
C GLN A 164 -11.35 16.56 8.43
N THR A 165 -10.92 16.35 7.18
CA THR A 165 -10.44 15.03 6.76
C THR A 165 -9.09 14.68 7.36
N SER A 166 -8.21 15.67 7.57
CA SER A 166 -6.91 15.48 8.23
C SER A 166 -7.06 15.07 9.68
N ASP A 167 -7.96 15.72 10.43
CA ASP A 167 -8.29 15.39 11.82
C ASP A 167 -8.82 13.95 11.92
N ARG A 168 -9.67 13.54 10.98
CA ARG A 168 -10.20 12.18 10.93
C ARG A 168 -9.10 11.15 10.64
N ILE A 169 -8.23 11.41 9.66
CA ILE A 169 -7.08 10.55 9.33
C ILE A 169 -6.13 10.47 10.53
N GLU A 170 -5.89 11.55 11.25
CA GLU A 170 -5.04 11.56 12.43
C GLU A 170 -5.63 10.69 13.55
N GLY A 171 -6.94 10.75 13.78
CA GLY A 171 -7.63 9.87 14.73
C GLY A 171 -7.44 8.40 14.38
N LEU A 172 -7.67 8.02 13.12
CA LEU A 172 -7.45 6.66 12.62
C LEU A 172 -5.99 6.21 12.79
N ARG A 173 -5.03 7.09 12.49
CA ARG A 173 -3.60 6.81 12.70
C ARG A 173 -3.25 6.55 14.15
N ARG A 174 -3.81 7.30 15.08
CA ARG A 174 -3.58 7.10 16.53
C ARG A 174 -4.09 5.73 16.99
N SER A 175 -5.32 5.38 16.60
CA SER A 175 -5.91 4.09 16.94
C SER A 175 -5.10 2.93 16.34
N TYR A 176 -4.71 3.04 15.07
CA TYR A 176 -3.89 2.04 14.40
C TYR A 176 -2.53 1.86 15.07
N LEU A 177 -1.86 2.96 15.46
CA LEU A 177 -0.56 2.88 16.15
C LEU A 177 -0.64 2.23 17.51
N GLN A 178 -1.73 2.42 18.26
CA GLN A 178 -1.93 1.70 19.54
C GLN A 178 -2.03 0.20 19.31
N ALA A 179 -2.81 -0.24 18.31
CA ALA A 179 -2.92 -1.65 17.97
C ALA A 179 -1.59 -2.23 17.46
N LEU A 180 -0.87 -1.47 16.61
CA LEU A 180 0.44 -1.85 16.10
C LEU A 180 1.47 -1.99 17.22
N GLN A 181 1.49 -1.08 18.22
CA GLN A 181 2.41 -1.15 19.36
C GLN A 181 2.18 -2.43 20.16
N SER A 182 0.92 -2.79 20.42
CA SER A 182 0.58 -4.03 21.14
C SER A 182 1.08 -5.28 20.40
N GLY A 183 0.87 -5.33 19.07
CA GLY A 183 1.38 -6.42 18.22
C GLY A 183 2.91 -6.47 18.21
N LEU A 184 3.56 -5.29 18.13
CA LEU A 184 5.02 -5.18 18.14
C LEU A 184 5.60 -5.68 19.47
N ASP A 185 5.02 -5.30 20.61
CA ASP A 185 5.46 -5.74 21.92
C ASP A 185 5.36 -7.27 22.06
N THR A 186 4.27 -7.85 21.54
CA THR A 186 4.09 -9.31 21.51
C THR A 186 5.17 -9.99 20.68
N VAL A 187 5.45 -9.50 19.47
CA VAL A 187 6.48 -10.09 18.59
C VAL A 187 7.88 -9.93 19.19
N LEU A 188 8.20 -8.76 19.74
CA LEU A 188 9.51 -8.49 20.36
C LEU A 188 9.75 -9.35 21.59
N SER A 189 8.72 -9.62 22.39
CA SER A 189 8.87 -10.50 23.56
C SER A 189 9.39 -11.91 23.22
N HIS A 190 9.15 -12.37 21.99
CA HIS A 190 9.60 -13.68 21.50
C HIS A 190 10.91 -13.61 20.70
N LEU A 191 11.10 -12.55 19.90
CA LEU A 191 12.25 -12.46 18.99
C LEU A 191 13.46 -11.78 19.62
N ALA A 192 13.25 -10.76 20.44
CA ALA A 192 14.30 -9.91 20.99
C ALA A 192 13.79 -9.22 22.29
N PRO A 193 13.63 -9.98 23.39
CA PRO A 193 13.01 -9.47 24.63
C PRO A 193 13.76 -8.30 25.27
N GLU A 194 15.04 -8.14 24.92
CA GLU A 194 15.89 -7.03 25.37
C GLU A 194 15.59 -5.70 24.64
N LEU A 195 14.93 -5.75 23.46
CA LEU A 195 14.61 -4.56 22.68
C LEU A 195 13.27 -3.97 23.10
N LYS A 196 13.27 -2.66 23.35
CA LYS A 196 12.05 -1.86 23.57
C LYS A 196 11.91 -0.85 22.46
N ILE A 197 10.98 -1.09 21.55
CA ILE A 197 10.70 -0.20 20.43
C ILE A 197 9.37 0.51 20.69
N ARG A 198 9.35 1.83 20.56
CA ARG A 198 8.14 2.64 20.64
C ARG A 198 7.87 3.32 19.32
N VAL A 199 6.64 3.19 18.82
CA VAL A 199 6.15 3.87 17.62
C VAL A 199 5.32 5.07 18.05
N GLN A 200 5.64 6.26 17.51
CA GLN A 200 4.95 7.50 17.86
C GLN A 200 4.55 8.26 16.60
N LEU A 201 3.35 8.85 16.63
CA LEU A 201 2.90 9.78 15.61
C LEU A 201 3.47 11.16 15.92
N GLN A 202 4.32 11.68 15.03
CA GLN A 202 4.66 13.10 15.03
C GLN A 202 3.63 13.86 14.20
N THR A 203 2.85 14.69 14.86
CA THR A 203 1.95 15.65 14.20
C THR A 203 2.82 16.81 13.71
N GLY A 204 2.81 17.08 12.41
CA GLY A 204 3.50 18.25 11.85
C GLY A 204 2.86 19.53 12.38
N LEU A 205 3.68 20.45 12.90
CA LEU A 205 3.34 21.70 13.57
C LEU A 205 3.00 21.55 15.07
N GLN A 206 3.94 21.11 15.87
CA GLN A 206 4.05 21.69 17.20
C GLN A 206 4.65 23.10 17.02
N LYS A 207 3.78 24.11 17.30
CA LYS A 207 4.24 25.48 17.50
C LYS A 207 5.20 25.57 18.67
#